data_01475193463bf299b5542c6215ae4a00
#
_entry.id   01475193463bf299b5542c6215ae4a00
#
_cell.length_a   1.000
_cell.length_b   1.000
_cell.length_c   1.000
_cell.angle_alpha   90.00
_cell.angle_beta   90.00
_cell.angle_gamma   90.00
#
_symmetry.space_group_name_H-M   'P 1'
#
loop_
_entity.id
_entity.type
_entity.pdbx_description
1 polymer ?
#
loop_
_entity_poly.entity_id
_entity_poly.type
_entity_poly.pdbx_seq_one_letter_code
_entity_poly.pdbx_strand_id
1 'polypeptide(L)'
;MAAAAAIVAIGTAGPALAGESLTLTAGSPGGGYFKAAAAFAEYIKKDIPGTSTSVIPGGGWANIDRLQGGQADVGVLENALASMAYEGTGPTKKKYDFRMLAAFRQPGAAQAVIVASLGFKTFEEIKAKKHPIRIAMFERHQLATSQALEMLKAYGMSKETIESWGGKVIFTSIGEGIRMITDGLADMWFTGGSYFPHHKYIQLGAKKAFRLLPISKSVAEKVAKRFGQEIMEVPAGIYDKNNGKNDAYWSPSTIVTFGVRTSLSDDFVYKLAAALANHKEEFWKVHRMHKFYTPKVACKNVGTAPLHPGAIKFYKETGCM
;
A
#
# COMPACT_ATOMS: atom_id res chain seq x y z
N MET A 1 -56.27 55.36 25.57
CA MET A 1 -55.70 54.00 25.67
C MET A 1 -55.13 53.63 24.32
N ALA A 2 -53.83 53.65 24.15
CA ALA A 2 -53.14 53.29 22.91
C ALA A 2 -52.58 51.87 23.09
N ALA A 3 -53.02 50.93 22.25
CA ALA A 3 -52.52 49.56 22.22
C ALA A 3 -51.28 49.46 21.31
N ALA A 4 -50.13 49.13 21.86
CA ALA A 4 -48.91 48.86 21.12
C ALA A 4 -48.91 47.41 20.63
N ALA A 5 -48.93 47.20 19.32
CA ALA A 5 -48.76 45.90 18.69
C ALA A 5 -47.26 45.55 18.62
N ALA A 6 -46.82 44.51 19.31
CA ALA A 6 -45.48 43.94 19.21
C ALA A 6 -45.42 43.04 18.00
N ILE A 7 -44.61 43.36 17.00
CA ILE A 7 -44.29 42.50 15.85
C ILE A 7 -43.16 41.53 16.29
N VAL A 8 -43.53 40.26 16.46
CA VAL A 8 -42.55 39.18 16.66
C VAL A 8 -41.99 38.76 15.29
N ALA A 9 -40.77 39.14 15.01
CA ALA A 9 -40.03 38.66 13.85
C ALA A 9 -39.61 37.20 14.07
N ILE A 10 -40.32 36.25 13.43
CA ILE A 10 -39.90 34.84 13.36
C ILE A 10 -38.77 34.76 12.35
N GLY A 11 -37.57 34.72 12.86
CA GLY A 11 -36.39 34.42 12.03
C GLY A 11 -36.47 32.95 11.51
N THR A 12 -36.64 32.78 10.21
CA THR A 12 -36.53 31.49 9.56
C THR A 12 -35.08 31.02 9.66
N ALA A 13 -34.75 30.21 10.65
CA ALA A 13 -33.49 29.45 10.63
C ALA A 13 -33.55 28.52 9.41
N GLY A 14 -32.75 28.84 8.40
CA GLY A 14 -32.53 27.92 7.26
C GLY A 14 -32.04 26.57 7.78
N PRO A 15 -32.29 25.50 7.06
CA PRO A 15 -31.83 24.16 7.48
C PRO A 15 -30.30 24.22 7.64
N ALA A 16 -29.84 24.03 8.87
CA ALA A 16 -28.43 23.77 9.10
C ALA A 16 -28.09 22.53 8.28
N LEU A 17 -27.26 22.67 7.27
CA LEU A 17 -26.68 21.54 6.55
C LEU A 17 -26.01 20.67 7.61
N ALA A 18 -26.66 19.55 7.94
CA ALA A 18 -26.05 18.54 8.80
C ALA A 18 -24.76 18.12 8.11
N GLY A 19 -23.61 18.49 8.68
CA GLY A 19 -22.32 18.21 8.12
C GLY A 19 -22.15 16.70 7.98
N GLU A 20 -21.59 16.25 6.87
CA GLU A 20 -21.27 14.82 6.69
C GLU A 20 -20.18 14.40 7.68
N SER A 21 -20.40 13.26 8.35
CA SER A 21 -19.40 12.64 9.22
C SER A 21 -18.69 11.54 8.45
N LEU A 22 -17.38 11.64 8.30
CA LEU A 22 -16.56 10.67 7.58
C LEU A 22 -15.64 9.91 8.52
N THR A 23 -15.65 8.59 8.40
CA THR A 23 -14.68 7.72 9.04
C THR A 23 -13.65 7.23 8.03
N LEU A 24 -12.37 7.50 8.30
CA LEU A 24 -11.25 6.99 7.53
C LEU A 24 -10.62 5.80 8.26
N THR A 25 -10.47 4.65 7.59
CA THR A 25 -9.74 3.49 8.13
C THR A 25 -8.36 3.38 7.50
N ALA A 26 -7.33 3.13 8.31
CA ALA A 26 -5.94 3.24 7.86
C ALA A 26 -5.06 2.06 8.32
N GLY A 27 -3.87 2.32 8.78
CA GLY A 27 -2.95 1.34 9.37
C GLY A 27 -2.88 1.48 10.90
N SER A 28 -1.85 0.90 11.49
CA SER A 28 -1.59 1.03 12.92
C SER A 28 -1.26 2.49 13.29
N PRO A 29 -1.66 2.97 14.49
CA PRO A 29 -1.30 4.30 14.99
C PRO A 29 0.20 4.54 14.90
N GLY A 30 0.59 5.76 14.46
CA GLY A 30 1.99 6.12 14.25
C GLY A 30 2.61 5.59 12.95
N GLY A 31 2.00 4.62 12.28
CA GLY A 31 2.43 4.10 10.97
C GLY A 31 2.19 5.08 9.82
N GLY A 32 2.87 4.85 8.69
CA GLY A 32 2.78 5.71 7.51
C GLY A 32 1.36 5.79 6.91
N TYR A 33 0.60 4.71 6.93
CA TYR A 33 -0.78 4.67 6.45
C TYR A 33 -1.72 5.50 7.34
N PHE A 34 -1.54 5.40 8.67
CA PHE A 34 -2.30 6.20 9.61
C PHE A 34 -2.01 7.69 9.45
N LYS A 35 -0.73 8.07 9.30
CA LYS A 35 -0.33 9.46 9.05
C LYS A 35 -0.91 10.01 7.75
N ALA A 36 -0.94 9.22 6.69
CA ALA A 36 -1.55 9.61 5.42
C ALA A 36 -3.04 9.86 5.55
N ALA A 37 -3.79 8.97 6.21
CA ALA A 37 -5.22 9.13 6.45
C ALA A 37 -5.51 10.34 7.36
N ALA A 38 -4.71 10.55 8.41
CA ALA A 38 -4.86 11.69 9.31
C ALA A 38 -4.64 13.02 8.57
N ALA A 39 -3.61 13.11 7.74
CA ALA A 39 -3.40 14.31 6.91
C ALA A 39 -4.56 14.53 5.94
N PHE A 40 -5.02 13.49 5.27
CA PHE A 40 -6.16 13.61 4.36
C PHE A 40 -7.44 14.03 5.08
N ALA A 41 -7.70 13.49 6.28
CA ALA A 41 -8.81 13.89 7.12
C ALA A 41 -8.80 15.41 7.45
N GLU A 42 -7.62 15.97 7.71
CA GLU A 42 -7.47 17.42 7.92
C GLU A 42 -7.74 18.23 6.64
N TYR A 43 -7.30 17.75 5.47
CA TYR A 43 -7.57 18.42 4.20
C TYR A 43 -9.05 18.42 3.86
N ILE A 44 -9.76 17.33 4.13
CA ILE A 44 -11.22 17.25 3.97
C ILE A 44 -11.91 18.30 4.83
N LYS A 45 -11.56 18.44 6.11
CA LYS A 45 -12.14 19.46 7.00
C LYS A 45 -11.89 20.88 6.51
N LYS A 46 -10.71 21.16 5.94
CA LYS A 46 -10.35 22.47 5.43
C LYS A 46 -11.14 22.85 4.17
N ASP A 47 -11.27 21.91 3.23
CA ASP A 47 -11.79 22.19 1.89
C ASP A 47 -13.28 21.90 1.73
N ILE A 48 -13.88 21.13 2.64
CA ILE A 48 -15.30 20.76 2.61
C ILE A 48 -15.96 21.20 3.92
N PRO A 49 -16.41 22.46 3.98
CA PRO A 49 -17.02 23.02 5.19
C PRO A 49 -18.20 22.19 5.71
N GLY A 50 -18.32 22.07 7.01
CA GLY A 50 -19.36 21.30 7.67
C GLY A 50 -19.06 19.79 7.75
N THR A 51 -17.97 19.31 7.18
CA THR A 51 -17.57 17.89 7.27
C THR A 51 -16.75 17.65 8.54
N SER A 52 -17.17 16.66 9.34
CA SER A 52 -16.38 16.12 10.45
C SER A 52 -15.64 14.85 10.00
N THR A 53 -14.44 14.61 10.53
CA THR A 53 -13.66 13.41 10.17
C THR A 53 -13.12 12.69 11.40
N SER A 54 -13.10 11.37 11.35
CA SER A 54 -12.43 10.52 12.33
C SER A 54 -11.48 9.55 11.60
N VAL A 55 -10.37 9.18 12.26
CA VAL A 55 -9.42 8.20 11.71
C VAL A 55 -9.29 7.04 12.69
N ILE A 56 -9.63 5.84 12.22
CA ILE A 56 -9.57 4.63 13.03
C ILE A 56 -8.42 3.71 12.58
N PRO A 57 -7.76 3.00 13.52
CA PRO A 57 -6.77 2.00 13.18
C PRO A 57 -7.35 0.88 12.31
N GLY A 58 -6.51 0.31 11.44
CA GLY A 58 -6.92 -0.77 10.55
C GLY A 58 -5.72 -1.38 9.82
N GLY A 59 -5.95 -1.80 8.59
CA GLY A 59 -4.94 -2.34 7.68
C GLY A 59 -5.42 -3.59 6.95
N GLY A 60 -4.88 -3.81 5.76
CA GLY A 60 -5.17 -4.99 4.95
C GLY A 60 -6.67 -5.20 4.72
N TRP A 61 -7.11 -6.44 4.93
CA TRP A 61 -8.51 -6.85 4.72
C TRP A 61 -9.51 -6.13 5.63
N ALA A 62 -9.11 -5.75 6.86
CA ALA A 62 -10.02 -5.07 7.78
C ALA A 62 -10.52 -3.72 7.22
N ASN A 63 -9.70 -3.02 6.44
CA ASN A 63 -10.13 -1.77 5.79
C ASN A 63 -11.18 -2.04 4.70
N ILE A 64 -11.01 -3.12 3.95
CA ILE A 64 -11.96 -3.54 2.90
C ILE A 64 -13.31 -3.96 3.52
N ASP A 65 -13.27 -4.77 4.60
CA ASP A 65 -14.48 -5.19 5.32
C ASP A 65 -15.26 -3.98 5.85
N ARG A 66 -14.56 -2.98 6.39
CA ARG A 66 -15.19 -1.75 6.90
C ARG A 66 -15.80 -0.88 5.81
N LEU A 67 -15.15 -0.75 4.65
CA LEU A 67 -15.75 -0.05 3.50
C LEU A 67 -17.01 -0.77 3.03
N GLN A 68 -16.96 -2.09 2.88
CA GLN A 68 -18.11 -2.91 2.50
C GLN A 68 -19.24 -2.86 3.52
N GLY A 69 -18.93 -2.86 4.81
CA GLY A 69 -19.89 -2.84 5.92
C GLY A 69 -20.39 -1.44 6.28
N GLY A 70 -19.93 -0.38 5.61
CA GLY A 70 -20.32 0.99 5.92
C GLY A 70 -19.76 1.53 7.25
N GLN A 71 -18.80 0.84 7.84
CA GLN A 71 -18.13 1.26 9.09
C GLN A 71 -17.00 2.28 8.83
N ALA A 72 -16.62 2.44 7.58
CA ALA A 72 -15.72 3.47 7.12
C ALA A 72 -16.15 3.97 5.73
N ASP A 73 -15.87 5.22 5.45
CA ASP A 73 -16.19 5.89 4.20
C ASP A 73 -15.00 5.92 3.25
N VAL A 74 -13.80 6.04 3.82
CA VAL A 74 -12.51 6.07 3.11
C VAL A 74 -11.58 5.05 3.74
N GLY A 75 -10.87 4.28 2.92
CA GLY A 75 -9.91 3.27 3.39
C GLY A 75 -8.54 3.42 2.72
N VAL A 76 -7.47 3.27 3.50
CA VAL A 76 -6.13 3.06 2.94
C VAL A 76 -6.01 1.61 2.51
N LEU A 77 -5.79 1.39 1.23
CA LEU A 77 -5.75 0.07 0.59
C LEU A 77 -4.42 -0.11 -0.16
N GLU A 78 -4.05 -1.37 -0.36
CA GLU A 78 -3.04 -1.75 -1.33
C GLU A 78 -3.75 -2.23 -2.60
N ASN A 79 -3.29 -1.78 -3.78
CA ASN A 79 -3.92 -2.10 -5.06
C ASN A 79 -4.18 -3.59 -5.27
N ALA A 80 -3.25 -4.45 -4.84
CA ALA A 80 -3.40 -5.91 -4.93
C ALA A 80 -4.55 -6.44 -4.05
N LEU A 81 -4.66 -5.98 -2.80
CA LEU A 81 -5.77 -6.38 -1.93
C LEU A 81 -7.11 -5.86 -2.47
N ALA A 82 -7.12 -4.63 -2.98
CA ALA A 82 -8.30 -4.05 -3.61
C ALA A 82 -8.74 -4.89 -4.84
N SER A 83 -7.79 -5.28 -5.70
CA SER A 83 -8.07 -6.16 -6.85
C SER A 83 -8.64 -7.51 -6.41
N MET A 84 -7.97 -8.18 -5.48
CA MET A 84 -8.41 -9.49 -4.99
C MET A 84 -9.81 -9.44 -4.33
N ALA A 85 -10.12 -8.38 -3.61
CA ALA A 85 -11.40 -8.19 -2.99
C ALA A 85 -12.49 -7.92 -4.03
N TYR A 86 -12.23 -7.03 -4.98
CA TYR A 86 -13.18 -6.70 -6.03
C TYR A 86 -13.50 -7.90 -6.92
N GLU A 87 -12.49 -8.70 -7.29
CA GLU A 87 -12.64 -9.88 -8.13
C GLU A 87 -13.16 -11.12 -7.37
N GLY A 88 -13.11 -11.13 -6.04
CA GLY A 88 -13.45 -12.30 -5.22
C GLY A 88 -12.37 -13.39 -5.26
N THR A 89 -11.14 -13.04 -5.59
CA THR A 89 -9.99 -13.97 -5.63
C THR A 89 -9.24 -14.06 -4.30
N GLY A 90 -9.64 -13.23 -3.32
CA GLY A 90 -9.07 -13.18 -1.98
C GLY A 90 -9.39 -14.41 -1.10
N PRO A 91 -8.92 -14.42 0.14
CA PRO A 91 -9.10 -15.55 1.07
C PRO A 91 -10.56 -15.92 1.31
N THR A 92 -11.45 -14.94 1.36
CA THR A 92 -12.89 -15.14 1.63
C THR A 92 -13.67 -15.62 0.41
N LYS A 93 -13.10 -15.58 -0.79
CA LYS A 93 -13.78 -15.85 -2.07
C LYS A 93 -15.03 -15.00 -2.30
N LYS A 94 -15.20 -13.92 -1.54
CA LYS A 94 -16.29 -12.97 -1.64
C LYS A 94 -15.88 -11.78 -2.49
N LYS A 95 -16.79 -11.29 -3.33
CA LYS A 95 -16.64 -10.00 -4.03
C LYS A 95 -17.08 -8.86 -3.10
N TYR A 96 -16.31 -7.79 -3.12
CA TYR A 96 -16.57 -6.58 -2.34
C TYR A 96 -16.91 -5.43 -3.27
N ASP A 97 -17.84 -4.57 -2.86
CA ASP A 97 -18.26 -3.41 -3.65
C ASP A 97 -17.75 -2.12 -3.01
N PHE A 98 -16.72 -1.57 -3.57
CA PHE A 98 -16.12 -0.27 -3.24
C PHE A 98 -15.50 0.33 -4.50
N ARG A 99 -15.07 1.58 -4.43
CA ARG A 99 -14.43 2.28 -5.54
C ARG A 99 -13.08 2.83 -5.12
N MET A 100 -12.19 3.02 -6.09
CA MET A 100 -10.90 3.62 -5.84
C MET A 100 -11.01 5.15 -5.93
N LEU A 101 -10.24 5.84 -5.10
CA LEU A 101 -10.14 7.30 -5.13
C LEU A 101 -8.84 7.77 -5.75
N ALA A 102 -7.69 7.36 -5.19
CA ALA A 102 -6.39 7.86 -5.61
C ALA A 102 -5.25 6.92 -5.23
N ALA A 103 -4.30 6.71 -6.12
CA ALA A 103 -2.97 6.22 -5.76
C ALA A 103 -2.16 7.38 -5.17
N PHE A 104 -1.55 7.19 -4.01
CA PHE A 104 -0.90 8.30 -3.31
C PHE A 104 0.53 8.04 -2.86
N ARG A 105 1.06 6.87 -3.08
CA ARG A 105 2.38 6.49 -2.62
C ARG A 105 3.21 5.90 -3.75
N GLN A 106 4.53 6.17 -3.74
CA GLN A 106 5.46 5.57 -4.69
C GLN A 106 5.32 4.04 -4.68
N PRO A 107 5.32 3.40 -5.87
CA PRO A 107 5.29 1.95 -5.97
C PRO A 107 6.37 1.29 -5.13
N GLY A 108 5.98 0.24 -4.42
CA GLY A 108 6.89 -0.66 -3.72
C GLY A 108 7.21 -1.86 -4.60
N ALA A 109 8.42 -2.40 -4.43
CA ALA A 109 8.90 -3.57 -5.15
C ALA A 109 9.18 -4.75 -4.23
N ALA A 110 9.16 -5.94 -4.77
CA ALA A 110 9.67 -7.13 -4.10
C ALA A 110 11.19 -7.00 -3.93
N GLN A 111 11.70 -7.39 -2.77
CA GLN A 111 13.11 -7.29 -2.45
C GLN A 111 13.59 -8.54 -1.72
N ALA A 112 14.45 -9.32 -2.37
CA ALA A 112 15.08 -10.51 -1.82
C ALA A 112 16.52 -10.18 -1.40
N VAL A 113 16.69 -9.76 -0.16
CA VAL A 113 17.96 -9.32 0.43
C VAL A 113 18.70 -10.53 0.98
N ILE A 114 19.79 -10.96 0.36
CA ILE A 114 20.61 -12.10 0.77
C ILE A 114 21.99 -11.64 1.24
N VAL A 115 22.58 -12.36 2.20
CA VAL A 115 23.96 -12.13 2.66
C VAL A 115 24.95 -12.37 1.51
N ALA A 116 25.78 -11.37 1.20
CA ALA A 116 26.70 -11.44 0.06
C ALA A 116 27.76 -12.55 0.16
N SER A 117 28.17 -12.93 1.39
CA SER A 117 29.18 -13.98 1.61
C SER A 117 28.74 -15.38 1.17
N LEU A 118 27.44 -15.62 0.94
CA LEU A 118 26.94 -16.89 0.39
C LEU A 118 27.24 -17.04 -1.11
N GLY A 119 27.58 -15.95 -1.81
CA GLY A 119 28.00 -15.98 -3.21
C GLY A 119 26.89 -16.16 -4.24
N PHE A 120 25.62 -16.37 -3.83
CA PHE A 120 24.51 -16.54 -4.76
C PHE A 120 24.14 -15.22 -5.46
N LYS A 121 23.88 -15.31 -6.76
CA LYS A 121 23.45 -14.19 -7.59
C LYS A 121 22.02 -14.31 -8.08
N THR A 122 21.45 -15.51 -8.11
CA THR A 122 20.09 -15.80 -8.58
C THR A 122 19.38 -16.83 -7.68
N PHE A 123 18.07 -16.93 -7.80
CA PHE A 123 17.27 -17.97 -7.14
C PHE A 123 17.56 -19.36 -7.72
N GLU A 124 17.84 -19.42 -9.02
CA GLU A 124 18.16 -20.65 -9.74
C GLU A 124 19.45 -21.31 -9.20
N GLU A 125 20.46 -20.52 -8.85
CA GLU A 125 21.69 -21.03 -8.23
C GLU A 125 21.44 -21.67 -6.87
N ILE A 126 20.57 -21.05 -6.04
CA ILE A 126 20.18 -21.60 -4.73
C ILE A 126 19.45 -22.94 -4.94
N LYS A 127 18.50 -22.98 -5.89
CA LYS A 127 17.75 -24.18 -6.24
C LYS A 127 18.64 -25.29 -6.77
N ALA A 128 19.53 -24.99 -7.72
CA ALA A 128 20.42 -25.96 -8.33
C ALA A 128 21.32 -26.66 -7.29
N LYS A 129 21.78 -25.92 -6.28
CA LYS A 129 22.58 -26.45 -5.18
C LYS A 129 21.75 -27.06 -4.05
N LYS A 130 20.41 -26.99 -4.12
CA LYS A 130 19.51 -27.37 -3.01
C LYS A 130 20.01 -26.82 -1.66
N HIS A 131 20.46 -25.55 -1.67
CA HIS A 131 21.09 -24.95 -0.50
C HIS A 131 20.08 -24.81 0.65
N PRO A 132 20.41 -25.21 1.89
CA PRO A 132 19.52 -25.17 3.05
C PRO A 132 19.34 -23.73 3.57
N ILE A 133 18.80 -22.86 2.71
CA ILE A 133 18.67 -21.43 2.97
C ILE A 133 17.62 -21.12 4.05
N ARG A 134 17.94 -20.18 4.95
CA ARG A 134 17.03 -19.67 5.98
C ARG A 134 16.50 -18.33 5.55
N ILE A 135 15.20 -18.28 5.20
CA ILE A 135 14.54 -17.09 4.67
C ILE A 135 13.61 -16.50 5.73
N ALA A 136 13.87 -15.29 6.19
CA ALA A 136 12.95 -14.51 7.00
C ALA A 136 12.04 -13.66 6.11
N MET A 137 10.76 -13.53 6.46
CA MET A 137 9.75 -12.72 5.78
C MET A 137 8.71 -12.23 6.78
N PHE A 138 7.83 -11.34 6.35
CA PHE A 138 6.76 -10.82 7.21
C PHE A 138 5.83 -11.92 7.72
N GLU A 139 4.96 -11.56 8.65
CA GLU A 139 3.94 -12.43 9.22
C GLU A 139 3.02 -13.01 8.13
N ARG A 140 2.49 -14.20 8.35
CA ARG A 140 1.77 -15.01 7.34
C ARG A 140 0.58 -14.30 6.68
N HIS A 141 -0.11 -13.45 7.43
CA HIS A 141 -1.32 -12.77 6.95
C HIS A 141 -1.03 -11.53 6.08
N GLN A 142 0.23 -11.14 5.92
CA GLN A 142 0.58 -9.97 5.14
C GLN A 142 0.61 -10.27 3.63
N LEU A 143 0.14 -9.30 2.83
CA LEU A 143 0.20 -9.38 1.37
C LEU A 143 1.64 -9.61 0.88
N ALA A 144 2.59 -8.87 1.44
CA ALA A 144 4.01 -8.97 1.08
C ALA A 144 4.59 -10.39 1.26
N THR A 145 4.11 -11.13 2.28
CA THR A 145 4.46 -12.54 2.50
C THR A 145 3.84 -13.43 1.45
N SER A 146 2.56 -13.25 1.16
CA SER A 146 1.87 -14.03 0.13
C SER A 146 2.52 -13.87 -1.24
N GLN A 147 2.92 -12.66 -1.60
CA GLN A 147 3.63 -12.37 -2.85
C GLN A 147 5.03 -13.02 -2.87
N ALA A 148 5.81 -12.92 -1.79
CA ALA A 148 7.12 -13.52 -1.69
C ALA A 148 7.05 -15.06 -1.80
N LEU A 149 6.09 -15.69 -1.14
CA LEU A 149 5.86 -17.15 -1.24
C LEU A 149 5.48 -17.58 -2.66
N GLU A 150 4.63 -16.81 -3.36
CA GLU A 150 4.27 -17.11 -4.75
C GLU A 150 5.48 -16.95 -5.70
N MET A 151 6.36 -15.97 -5.47
CA MET A 151 7.62 -15.85 -6.22
C MET A 151 8.53 -17.04 -5.98
N LEU A 152 8.75 -17.43 -4.72
CA LEU A 152 9.53 -18.63 -4.39
C LEU A 152 8.95 -19.89 -5.07
N LYS A 153 7.62 -20.04 -5.01
CA LYS A 153 6.94 -21.16 -5.68
C LYS A 153 7.14 -21.11 -7.20
N ALA A 154 7.13 -19.93 -7.82
CA ALA A 154 7.39 -19.77 -9.25
C ALA A 154 8.82 -20.20 -9.64
N TYR A 155 9.80 -20.02 -8.75
CA TYR A 155 11.15 -20.55 -8.91
C TYR A 155 11.27 -22.04 -8.56
N GLY A 156 10.19 -22.71 -8.12
CA GLY A 156 10.22 -24.09 -7.65
C GLY A 156 10.90 -24.25 -6.28
N MET A 157 10.87 -23.21 -5.48
CA MET A 157 11.42 -23.12 -4.13
C MET A 157 10.29 -22.89 -3.12
N SER A 158 9.24 -23.73 -3.13
CA SER A 158 8.19 -23.62 -2.13
C SER A 158 8.75 -23.77 -0.71
N LYS A 159 7.99 -23.37 0.31
CA LYS A 159 8.39 -23.53 1.71
C LYS A 159 8.78 -24.99 2.00
N GLU A 160 7.96 -25.92 1.56
CA GLU A 160 8.16 -27.38 1.74
C GLU A 160 9.44 -27.84 1.01
N THR A 161 9.69 -27.32 -0.19
CA THR A 161 10.90 -27.60 -0.96
C THR A 161 12.15 -27.10 -0.24
N ILE A 162 12.14 -25.86 0.26
CA ILE A 162 13.25 -25.29 1.04
C ILE A 162 13.50 -26.11 2.30
N GLU A 163 12.46 -26.49 3.02
CA GLU A 163 12.55 -27.30 4.25
C GLU A 163 13.06 -28.71 3.95
N SER A 164 12.74 -29.31 2.79
CA SER A 164 13.28 -30.61 2.37
C SER A 164 14.79 -30.57 2.11
N TRP A 165 15.37 -29.40 1.84
CA TRP A 165 16.82 -29.20 1.72
C TRP A 165 17.51 -28.91 3.07
N GLY A 166 16.76 -28.91 4.19
CA GLY A 166 17.24 -28.53 5.51
C GLY A 166 17.22 -27.02 5.79
N GLY A 167 16.65 -26.23 4.88
CA GLY A 167 16.43 -24.79 5.05
C GLY A 167 15.23 -24.49 5.94
N LYS A 168 14.87 -23.20 6.05
CA LYS A 168 13.77 -22.76 6.90
C LYS A 168 13.11 -21.48 6.37
N VAL A 169 11.78 -21.40 6.45
CA VAL A 169 11.02 -20.15 6.23
C VAL A 169 10.52 -19.64 7.58
N ILE A 170 10.92 -18.42 7.93
CA ILE A 170 10.71 -17.79 9.25
C ILE A 170 9.79 -16.58 9.07
N PHE A 171 8.69 -16.53 9.82
CA PHE A 171 7.74 -15.41 9.77
C PHE A 171 7.95 -14.49 10.96
N THR A 172 8.27 -13.21 10.69
CA THR A 172 8.61 -12.24 11.74
C THR A 172 8.50 -10.79 11.23
N SER A 173 8.77 -9.81 12.10
CA SER A 173 8.86 -8.42 11.67
C SER A 173 10.15 -8.15 10.89
N ILE A 174 10.16 -7.09 10.04
CA ILE A 174 11.37 -6.70 9.30
C ILE A 174 12.54 -6.35 10.24
N GLY A 175 12.25 -5.73 11.39
CA GLY A 175 13.29 -5.38 12.38
C GLY A 175 13.99 -6.62 12.91
N GLU A 176 13.22 -7.62 13.30
CA GLU A 176 13.71 -8.89 13.78
C GLU A 176 14.41 -9.69 12.67
N GLY A 177 13.81 -9.77 11.47
CA GLY A 177 14.41 -10.48 10.35
C GLY A 177 15.77 -9.92 9.94
N ILE A 178 15.94 -8.60 9.93
CA ILE A 178 17.24 -7.97 9.67
C ILE A 178 18.24 -8.22 10.82
N ARG A 179 17.76 -8.24 12.07
CA ARG A 179 18.60 -8.64 13.21
C ARG A 179 19.08 -10.08 13.06
N MET A 180 18.19 -11.02 12.74
CA MET A 180 18.54 -12.42 12.48
C MET A 180 19.60 -12.58 11.39
N ILE A 181 19.53 -11.80 10.30
CA ILE A 181 20.58 -11.80 9.27
C ILE A 181 21.90 -11.30 9.84
N THR A 182 21.88 -10.21 10.61
CA THR A 182 23.08 -9.66 11.23
C THR A 182 23.74 -10.69 12.16
N ASP A 183 22.94 -11.41 12.93
CA ASP A 183 23.39 -12.41 13.91
C ASP A 183 23.71 -13.78 13.28
N GLY A 184 23.50 -13.95 11.97
CA GLY A 184 23.76 -15.20 11.26
C GLY A 184 22.70 -16.29 11.49
N LEU A 185 21.52 -15.93 11.99
CA LEU A 185 20.38 -16.83 12.22
C LEU A 185 19.44 -16.94 11.00
N ALA A 186 19.55 -16.02 10.06
CA ALA A 186 18.90 -16.05 8.75
C ALA A 186 19.90 -15.65 7.66
N ASP A 187 19.64 -16.10 6.43
CA ASP A 187 20.48 -15.88 5.26
C ASP A 187 19.88 -14.84 4.30
N MET A 188 18.58 -14.74 4.31
CA MET A 188 17.81 -13.87 3.42
C MET A 188 16.63 -13.24 4.15
N TRP A 189 16.33 -11.99 3.80
CA TRP A 189 15.02 -11.37 4.01
C TRP A 189 14.32 -11.25 2.67
N PHE A 190 13.09 -11.76 2.54
CA PHE A 190 12.33 -11.63 1.32
C PHE A 190 10.95 -11.02 1.58
N THR A 191 10.61 -9.99 0.82
CA THR A 191 9.31 -9.32 0.86
C THR A 191 8.76 -9.12 -0.54
N GLY A 192 7.46 -9.30 -0.72
CA GLY A 192 6.78 -9.12 -2.01
C GLY A 192 6.51 -7.68 -2.41
N GLY A 193 6.55 -6.75 -1.45
CA GLY A 193 6.34 -5.32 -1.73
C GLY A 193 6.89 -4.45 -0.62
N SER A 194 7.82 -3.58 -0.94
CA SER A 194 8.38 -2.61 -0.01
C SER A 194 8.96 -1.42 -0.77
N TYR A 195 8.99 -0.26 -0.14
CA TYR A 195 9.63 0.91 -0.74
C TYR A 195 11.16 0.74 -0.82
N PHE A 196 11.78 1.43 -1.74
CA PHE A 196 13.22 1.44 -1.91
C PHE A 196 13.78 2.87 -2.15
N PRO A 197 15.02 3.16 -1.73
CA PRO A 197 15.84 2.36 -0.82
C PRO A 197 15.20 2.23 0.57
N HIS A 198 15.28 1.04 1.19
CA HIS A 198 14.67 0.77 2.49
C HIS A 198 15.66 1.02 3.62
N HIS A 199 15.27 1.81 4.64
CA HIS A 199 16.18 2.20 5.73
C HIS A 199 16.75 1.01 6.52
N LYS A 200 15.98 -0.09 6.69
CA LYS A 200 16.48 -1.29 7.36
C LYS A 200 17.58 -2.00 6.58
N TYR A 201 17.57 -1.94 5.25
CA TYR A 201 18.65 -2.52 4.43
C TYR A 201 19.88 -1.62 4.42
N ILE A 202 19.70 -0.30 4.50
CA ILE A 202 20.81 0.64 4.74
C ILE A 202 21.47 0.32 6.09
N GLN A 203 20.69 0.09 7.15
CA GLN A 203 21.21 -0.33 8.47
C GLN A 203 21.91 -1.69 8.41
N LEU A 204 21.40 -2.65 7.63
CA LEU A 204 22.06 -3.94 7.41
C LEU A 204 23.42 -3.74 6.77
N GLY A 205 23.51 -2.96 5.69
CA GLY A 205 24.75 -2.70 4.96
C GLY A 205 25.85 -2.08 5.80
N ALA A 206 25.51 -1.31 6.84
CA ALA A 206 26.49 -0.81 7.81
C ALA A 206 27.17 -1.92 8.65
N LYS A 207 26.55 -3.11 8.71
CA LYS A 207 27.04 -4.24 9.52
C LYS A 207 27.48 -5.44 8.67
N LYS A 208 26.83 -5.68 7.53
CA LYS A 208 27.02 -6.88 6.72
C LYS A 208 26.73 -6.57 5.25
N ALA A 209 27.62 -6.97 4.36
CA ALA A 209 27.40 -6.85 2.92
C ALA A 209 26.23 -7.74 2.48
N PHE A 210 25.41 -7.23 1.59
CA PHE A 210 24.25 -7.93 1.06
C PHE A 210 24.08 -7.74 -0.45
N ARG A 211 23.25 -8.56 -1.05
CA ARG A 211 22.78 -8.42 -2.44
C ARG A 211 21.26 -8.55 -2.47
N LEU A 212 20.61 -7.85 -3.41
CA LEU A 212 19.27 -8.20 -3.82
C LEU A 212 19.36 -9.21 -4.97
N LEU A 213 18.68 -10.34 -4.81
CA LEU A 213 18.53 -11.27 -5.92
C LEU A 213 17.53 -10.72 -6.93
N PRO A 214 17.89 -10.72 -8.23
CA PRO A 214 17.00 -10.24 -9.27
C PRO A 214 15.81 -11.20 -9.45
N ILE A 215 14.62 -10.62 -9.63
CA ILE A 215 13.42 -11.37 -9.99
C ILE A 215 13.26 -11.29 -11.50
N SER A 216 13.12 -12.44 -12.17
CA SER A 216 12.93 -12.50 -13.61
C SER A 216 11.59 -11.86 -14.01
N LYS A 217 11.54 -11.28 -15.22
CA LYS A 217 10.33 -10.65 -15.75
C LYS A 217 9.15 -11.61 -15.78
N SER A 218 9.37 -12.84 -16.20
CA SER A 218 8.32 -13.88 -16.27
C SER A 218 7.72 -14.23 -14.91
N VAL A 219 8.54 -14.28 -13.85
CA VAL A 219 8.07 -14.49 -12.47
C VAL A 219 7.31 -13.26 -11.97
N ALA A 220 7.82 -12.06 -12.22
CA ALA A 220 7.13 -10.82 -11.86
C ALA A 220 5.75 -10.72 -12.52
N GLU A 221 5.65 -10.99 -13.82
CA GLU A 221 4.38 -11.00 -14.58
C GLU A 221 3.39 -12.04 -14.04
N LYS A 222 3.86 -13.27 -13.79
CA LYS A 222 3.02 -14.33 -13.24
C LYS A 222 2.43 -13.95 -11.88
N VAL A 223 3.24 -13.39 -11.01
CA VAL A 223 2.80 -12.98 -9.66
C VAL A 223 1.93 -11.72 -9.74
N ALA A 224 2.32 -10.72 -10.54
CA ALA A 224 1.52 -9.52 -10.75
C ALA A 224 0.10 -9.87 -11.26
N LYS A 225 -0.01 -10.74 -12.25
CA LYS A 225 -1.31 -11.22 -12.76
C LYS A 225 -2.18 -11.85 -11.67
N ARG A 226 -1.57 -12.66 -10.77
CA ARG A 226 -2.30 -13.30 -9.67
C ARG A 226 -2.88 -12.30 -8.67
N PHE A 227 -2.20 -11.16 -8.48
CA PHE A 227 -2.59 -10.13 -7.50
C PHE A 227 -3.22 -8.89 -8.14
N GLY A 228 -3.55 -8.93 -9.45
CA GLY A 228 -4.16 -7.79 -10.15
C GLY A 228 -3.27 -6.54 -10.15
N GLN A 229 -1.96 -6.73 -10.33
CA GLN A 229 -0.97 -5.65 -10.33
C GLN A 229 -0.30 -5.51 -11.69
N GLU A 230 0.28 -4.34 -11.94
CA GLU A 230 1.26 -4.13 -13.01
C GLU A 230 2.66 -4.57 -12.55
N ILE A 231 3.58 -4.71 -13.49
CA ILE A 231 5.00 -4.88 -13.17
C ILE A 231 5.74 -3.56 -13.31
N MET A 232 6.87 -3.46 -12.61
CA MET A 232 7.80 -2.34 -12.72
C MET A 232 9.23 -2.84 -12.78
N GLU A 233 10.10 -2.08 -13.43
CA GLU A 233 11.52 -2.30 -13.36
C GLU A 233 12.10 -1.61 -12.12
N VAL A 234 12.91 -2.33 -11.38
CA VAL A 234 13.69 -1.80 -10.25
C VAL A 234 15.10 -1.51 -10.75
N PRO A 235 15.56 -0.26 -10.67
CA PRO A 235 16.88 0.10 -11.24
C PRO A 235 18.02 -0.59 -10.50
N ALA A 236 19.14 -0.78 -11.19
CA ALA A 236 20.38 -1.23 -10.58
C ALA A 236 20.97 -0.19 -9.60
N GLY A 237 21.81 -0.62 -8.69
CA GLY A 237 22.66 0.26 -7.89
C GLY A 237 21.96 1.00 -6.75
N ILE A 238 20.73 0.62 -6.38
CA ILE A 238 19.93 1.31 -5.33
C ILE A 238 20.67 1.37 -3.99
N TYR A 239 21.48 0.34 -3.68
CA TYR A 239 22.15 0.18 -2.40
C TYR A 239 23.69 0.22 -2.50
N ASP A 240 24.27 0.57 -3.65
CA ASP A 240 25.74 0.54 -3.84
C ASP A 240 26.49 1.37 -2.82
N LYS A 241 25.94 2.52 -2.43
CA LYS A 241 26.52 3.38 -1.38
C LYS A 241 26.35 2.82 0.05
N ASN A 242 25.66 1.71 0.21
CA ASN A 242 25.27 1.13 1.49
C ASN A 242 25.75 -0.32 1.63
N ASN A 243 26.86 -0.68 1.02
CA ASN A 243 27.43 -2.04 1.04
C ASN A 243 26.43 -3.13 0.57
N GLY A 244 25.50 -2.75 -0.28
CA GLY A 244 24.51 -3.61 -0.92
C GLY A 244 24.68 -3.56 -2.42
N LYS A 245 24.37 -4.64 -3.12
CA LYS A 245 24.42 -4.69 -4.59
C LYS A 245 23.11 -5.17 -5.17
N ASN A 246 22.70 -4.57 -6.26
CA ASN A 246 21.61 -5.10 -7.09
C ASN A 246 21.83 -4.78 -8.56
N ASP A 247 21.53 -5.74 -9.40
CA ASP A 247 21.30 -5.54 -10.82
C ASP A 247 19.88 -4.99 -11.02
N ALA A 248 19.55 -4.48 -12.21
CA ALA A 248 18.16 -4.15 -12.52
C ALA A 248 17.33 -5.43 -12.57
N TYR A 249 16.08 -5.36 -12.10
CA TYR A 249 15.17 -6.51 -12.08
C TYR A 249 13.71 -6.10 -12.15
N TRP A 250 12.82 -7.04 -12.41
CA TRP A 250 11.39 -6.80 -12.49
C TRP A 250 10.68 -7.16 -11.19
N SER A 251 9.58 -6.48 -10.91
CA SER A 251 8.78 -6.70 -9.71
C SER A 251 7.31 -6.41 -9.95
N PRO A 252 6.37 -7.13 -9.30
CA PRO A 252 5.03 -6.62 -9.13
C PRO A 252 5.07 -5.25 -8.45
N SER A 253 4.20 -4.34 -8.89
CA SER A 253 4.14 -2.96 -8.42
C SER A 253 3.07 -2.82 -7.34
N THR A 254 3.47 -2.78 -6.07
CA THR A 254 2.55 -2.55 -4.95
C THR A 254 2.37 -1.07 -4.72
N ILE A 255 1.17 -0.56 -4.96
CA ILE A 255 0.80 0.84 -4.74
C ILE A 255 -0.17 0.95 -3.56
N VAL A 256 -0.02 1.99 -2.77
CA VAL A 256 -0.94 2.35 -1.71
C VAL A 256 -1.92 3.40 -2.22
N THR A 257 -3.19 3.16 -1.99
CA THR A 257 -4.32 3.90 -2.55
C THR A 257 -5.29 4.31 -1.46
N PHE A 258 -6.11 5.30 -1.73
CA PHE A 258 -7.37 5.49 -1.03
C PHE A 258 -8.50 4.83 -1.82
N GLY A 259 -9.33 4.06 -1.14
CA GLY A 259 -10.62 3.58 -1.63
C GLY A 259 -11.76 4.24 -0.88
N VAL A 260 -12.94 4.24 -1.46
CA VAL A 260 -14.16 4.83 -0.88
C VAL A 260 -15.34 3.86 -1.01
N ARG A 261 -16.31 3.94 -0.09
CA ARG A 261 -17.57 3.20 -0.25
C ARG A 261 -18.39 3.75 -1.41
N THR A 262 -19.13 2.87 -2.07
CA THR A 262 -19.90 3.21 -3.28
C THR A 262 -21.07 4.16 -3.05
N SER A 263 -21.56 4.27 -1.83
CA SER A 263 -22.73 5.10 -1.49
C SER A 263 -22.40 6.59 -1.31
N LEU A 264 -21.14 7.01 -1.38
CA LEU A 264 -20.81 8.43 -1.43
C LEU A 264 -21.24 9.03 -2.77
N SER A 265 -21.74 10.27 -2.75
CA SER A 265 -22.14 10.94 -3.99
C SER A 265 -20.95 11.30 -4.87
N ASP A 266 -21.19 11.39 -6.18
CA ASP A 266 -20.16 11.75 -7.16
C ASP A 266 -19.57 13.14 -6.87
N ASP A 267 -20.41 14.11 -6.50
CA ASP A 267 -19.97 15.46 -6.14
C ASP A 267 -19.09 15.46 -4.89
N PHE A 268 -19.45 14.65 -3.89
CA PHE A 268 -18.67 14.55 -2.67
C PHE A 268 -17.30 13.91 -2.91
N VAL A 269 -17.25 12.80 -3.67
CA VAL A 269 -15.98 12.13 -4.01
C VAL A 269 -15.12 12.98 -4.94
N TYR A 270 -15.71 13.77 -5.83
CA TYR A 270 -14.97 14.81 -6.58
C TYR A 270 -14.27 15.78 -5.63
N LYS A 271 -15.00 16.30 -4.62
CA LYS A 271 -14.42 17.21 -3.60
C LYS A 271 -13.31 16.52 -2.77
N LEU A 272 -13.45 15.23 -2.46
CA LEU A 272 -12.39 14.46 -1.79
C LEU A 272 -11.11 14.40 -2.65
N ALA A 273 -11.24 14.13 -3.94
CA ALA A 273 -10.10 14.10 -4.86
C ALA A 273 -9.44 15.49 -4.97
N ALA A 274 -10.27 16.56 -5.06
CA ALA A 274 -9.81 17.94 -5.09
C ALA A 274 -9.09 18.34 -3.80
N ALA A 275 -9.62 17.99 -2.63
CA ALA A 275 -9.00 18.28 -1.34
C ALA A 275 -7.60 17.66 -1.23
N LEU A 276 -7.43 16.41 -1.66
CA LEU A 276 -6.11 15.78 -1.67
C LEU A 276 -5.15 16.49 -2.65
N ALA A 277 -5.65 16.94 -3.79
CA ALA A 277 -4.87 17.65 -4.82
C ALA A 277 -4.45 19.06 -4.38
N ASN A 278 -5.34 19.81 -3.75
CA ASN A 278 -5.09 21.15 -3.26
C ASN A 278 -3.97 21.19 -2.21
N HIS A 279 -3.88 20.14 -1.39
CA HIS A 279 -2.88 20.00 -0.33
C HIS A 279 -1.71 19.08 -0.68
N LYS A 280 -1.42 18.85 -1.98
CA LYS A 280 -0.38 17.90 -2.42
C LYS A 280 1.00 18.17 -1.81
N GLU A 281 1.40 19.44 -1.67
CA GLU A 281 2.72 19.78 -1.14
C GLU A 281 2.83 19.58 0.38
N GLU A 282 1.73 19.80 1.10
CA GLU A 282 1.62 19.44 2.52
C GLU A 282 1.67 17.92 2.66
N PHE A 283 0.96 17.19 1.79
CA PHE A 283 0.93 15.73 1.77
C PHE A 283 2.31 15.12 1.49
N TRP A 284 3.13 15.74 0.63
CA TRP A 284 4.51 15.32 0.38
C TRP A 284 5.40 15.38 1.64
N LYS A 285 5.10 16.29 2.57
CA LYS A 285 5.84 16.46 3.83
C LYS A 285 5.48 15.38 4.85
N VAL A 286 4.31 14.74 4.75
CA VAL A 286 3.87 13.67 5.65
C VAL A 286 4.79 12.45 5.56
N HIS A 287 5.20 12.08 4.35
CA HIS A 287 6.15 11.00 4.12
C HIS A 287 6.83 11.14 2.76
N ARG A 288 8.14 10.88 2.68
CA ARG A 288 8.92 11.04 1.43
C ARG A 288 8.33 10.30 0.22
N MET A 289 7.67 9.17 0.44
CA MET A 289 7.05 8.36 -0.61
C MET A 289 5.81 9.02 -1.21
N HIS A 290 5.20 10.00 -0.51
CA HIS A 290 4.06 10.73 -1.01
C HIS A 290 4.44 11.76 -2.09
N LYS A 291 5.73 12.05 -2.29
CA LYS A 291 6.19 12.90 -3.41
C LYS A 291 5.84 12.32 -4.78
N PHE A 292 5.50 11.04 -4.84
CA PHE A 292 4.93 10.40 -6.03
C PHE A 292 3.54 10.95 -6.37
N TYR A 293 2.75 11.32 -5.35
CA TYR A 293 1.39 11.80 -5.56
C TYR A 293 1.37 13.12 -6.34
N THR A 294 0.73 13.09 -7.50
CA THR A 294 0.24 14.27 -8.20
C THR A 294 -1.13 13.93 -8.80
N PRO A 295 -2.02 14.91 -9.05
CA PRO A 295 -3.30 14.63 -9.72
C PRO A 295 -3.15 13.88 -11.03
N LYS A 296 -2.05 14.10 -11.78
CA LYS A 296 -1.77 13.45 -13.08
C LYS A 296 -1.38 11.97 -13.03
N VAL A 297 -1.03 11.43 -11.86
CA VAL A 297 -0.66 10.02 -11.69
C VAL A 297 -1.59 9.26 -10.75
N ALA A 298 -2.39 9.97 -9.98
CA ALA A 298 -3.21 9.40 -8.91
C ALA A 298 -4.30 8.41 -9.41
N CYS A 299 -4.71 8.50 -10.67
CA CYS A 299 -5.66 7.58 -11.29
C CYS A 299 -5.02 6.28 -11.82
N LYS A 300 -3.67 6.19 -11.79
CA LYS A 300 -2.91 5.11 -12.41
C LYS A 300 -2.65 3.97 -11.42
N ASN A 301 -2.69 2.73 -11.93
CA ASN A 301 -2.30 1.52 -11.21
C ASN A 301 -3.01 1.35 -9.84
N VAL A 302 -4.27 1.76 -9.77
CA VAL A 302 -5.08 1.65 -8.55
C VAL A 302 -5.58 0.23 -8.27
N GLY A 303 -5.34 -0.70 -9.19
CA GLY A 303 -5.85 -2.07 -9.17
C GLY A 303 -7.01 -2.25 -10.16
N THR A 304 -7.70 -3.40 -10.09
CA THR A 304 -8.82 -3.74 -10.98
C THR A 304 -10.15 -3.20 -10.50
N ALA A 305 -10.27 -2.81 -9.22
CA ALA A 305 -11.45 -2.10 -8.74
C ALA A 305 -11.56 -0.73 -9.43
N PRO A 306 -12.75 -0.34 -9.93
CA PRO A 306 -12.89 0.88 -10.70
C PRO A 306 -12.74 2.13 -9.81
N LEU A 307 -12.28 3.21 -10.43
CA LEU A 307 -12.36 4.53 -9.83
C LEU A 307 -13.81 4.93 -9.59
N HIS A 308 -14.07 5.71 -8.53
CA HIS A 308 -15.37 6.30 -8.29
C HIS A 308 -15.72 7.31 -9.39
N PRO A 309 -16.99 7.41 -9.86
CA PRO A 309 -17.36 8.35 -10.91
C PRO A 309 -16.95 9.80 -10.63
N GLY A 310 -17.10 10.26 -9.38
CA GLY A 310 -16.64 11.59 -8.96
C GLY A 310 -15.12 11.76 -9.08
N ALA A 311 -14.33 10.73 -8.77
CA ALA A 311 -12.89 10.74 -8.98
C ALA A 311 -12.53 10.74 -10.47
N ILE A 312 -13.24 9.96 -11.29
CA ILE A 312 -13.06 9.96 -12.75
C ILE A 312 -13.27 11.37 -13.31
N LYS A 313 -14.35 12.06 -12.89
CA LYS A 313 -14.63 13.43 -13.32
C LYS A 313 -13.43 14.34 -13.00
N PHE A 314 -12.97 14.34 -11.77
CA PHE A 314 -11.81 15.13 -11.34
C PHE A 314 -10.55 14.82 -12.15
N TYR A 315 -10.25 13.51 -12.39
CA TYR A 315 -9.04 13.11 -13.09
C TYR A 315 -9.05 13.38 -14.59
N LYS A 316 -10.22 13.45 -15.23
CA LYS A 316 -10.36 13.94 -16.60
C LYS A 316 -10.00 15.42 -16.70
N GLU A 317 -10.46 16.24 -15.75
CA GLU A 317 -10.18 17.67 -15.72
C GLU A 317 -8.70 17.97 -15.41
N THR A 318 -8.03 17.13 -14.65
CA THR A 318 -6.62 17.32 -14.26
C THR A 318 -5.62 16.60 -15.17
N GLY A 319 -6.07 15.93 -16.22
CA GLY A 319 -5.23 15.28 -17.24
C GLY A 319 -4.51 14.01 -16.73
N CYS A 320 -5.11 13.27 -15.80
CA CYS A 320 -4.67 11.93 -15.44
C CYS A 320 -5.23 10.87 -16.40
N MET A 321 -6.44 11.13 -16.91
CA MET A 321 -7.18 10.27 -17.84
C MET A 321 -7.42 10.99 -19.16
#